data_ffa3995a81f8f184c73875c1084bdb98
#
_entry.id   ffa3995a81f8f184c73875c1084bdb98
#
_cell.length_a   1.000
_cell.length_b   1.000
_cell.length_c   1.000
_cell.angle_alpha   90.00
_cell.angle_beta   90.00
_cell.angle_gamma   90.00
#
_symmetry.space_group_name_H-M   'P 1'
#
loop_
_entity.id
_entity.type
_entity.pdbx_description
1 polymer ?
#
loop_
_entity_poly.entity_id
_entity_poly.type
_entity_poly.pdbx_seq_one_letter_code
_entity_poly.pdbx_strand_id
1 'polypeptide(L)'
;MRALRRRWRAFTTGLVRKLHKAWKVLRYGLAALVFAVLVAQAWFYAHVLWWKTHNPTSTAFMREELDQLREKNPRARLYQQWVPYSRISANLKRAVVAAEDAKFIDHAGFDWEAIEKAIQKNEREGHVVAGASTISQQLAKNLFLSGERTWLRKGEEAAITWMLESTLSKRRILELYLNFAEWGDGIYGAEAAARHHFGISAAALEPEQSAWLAAILPSPRRYERGHTTAYLRGRIATIRARMRMAQIP
;
A
#
# COMPACT_ATOMS: atom_id res chain seq x y z
N MET A 1 -61.75 22.69 26.59
CA MET A 1 -61.02 21.42 26.53
C MET A 1 -60.94 20.77 25.15
N ARG A 2 -61.97 20.78 24.29
CA ARG A 2 -61.95 20.14 22.95
C ARG A 2 -60.99 20.81 21.95
N ALA A 3 -60.78 22.14 21.99
CA ALA A 3 -59.88 22.87 21.10
C ALA A 3 -58.39 22.59 21.37
N LEU A 4 -58.00 22.44 22.64
CA LEU A 4 -56.64 22.07 23.04
C LEU A 4 -56.27 20.66 22.57
N ARG A 5 -57.17 19.69 22.68
CA ARG A 5 -56.95 18.32 22.19
C ARG A 5 -56.79 18.26 20.66
N ARG A 6 -57.49 19.09 19.90
CA ARG A 6 -57.33 19.18 18.43
C ARG A 6 -55.96 19.77 18.04
N ARG A 7 -55.50 20.83 18.72
CA ARG A 7 -54.17 21.41 18.48
C ARG A 7 -53.05 20.43 18.81
N TRP A 8 -53.16 19.70 19.92
CA TRP A 8 -52.18 18.65 20.29
C TRP A 8 -52.14 17.52 19.26
N ARG A 9 -53.27 17.03 18.77
CA ARG A 9 -53.31 15.98 17.72
C ARG A 9 -52.71 16.48 16.42
N ALA A 10 -52.99 17.70 15.98
CA ALA A 10 -52.40 18.26 14.78
C ALA A 10 -50.89 18.45 14.89
N PHE A 11 -50.39 18.86 16.06
CA PHE A 11 -48.96 18.98 16.33
C PHE A 11 -48.25 17.61 16.32
N THR A 12 -48.80 16.59 16.99
CA THR A 12 -48.21 15.24 17.01
C THR A 12 -48.22 14.57 15.65
N THR A 13 -49.29 14.69 14.86
CA THR A 13 -49.35 14.14 13.50
C THR A 13 -48.38 14.84 12.55
N GLY A 14 -48.19 16.16 12.69
CA GLY A 14 -47.19 16.92 11.93
C GLY A 14 -45.77 16.50 12.26
N LEU A 15 -45.46 16.31 13.54
CA LEU A 15 -44.17 15.84 14.01
C LEU A 15 -43.83 14.41 13.51
N VAL A 16 -44.79 13.49 13.67
CA VAL A 16 -44.64 12.10 13.19
C VAL A 16 -44.38 12.05 11.68
N ARG A 17 -45.09 12.88 10.89
CA ARG A 17 -44.90 12.96 9.44
C ARG A 17 -43.48 13.49 9.09
N LYS A 18 -42.97 14.50 9.80
CA LYS A 18 -41.64 15.03 9.63
C LYS A 18 -40.56 13.97 9.97
N LEU A 19 -40.73 13.28 11.09
CA LEU A 19 -39.84 12.18 11.51
C LEU A 19 -39.83 11.04 10.48
N HIS A 20 -40.99 10.69 9.95
CA HIS A 20 -41.08 9.64 8.91
C HIS A 20 -40.39 10.04 7.59
N LYS A 21 -40.51 11.33 7.19
CA LYS A 21 -39.78 11.85 6.03
C LYS A 21 -38.27 11.85 6.28
N ALA A 22 -37.82 12.32 7.44
CA ALA A 22 -36.39 12.32 7.83
C ALA A 22 -35.82 10.89 7.84
N TRP A 23 -36.58 9.94 8.39
CA TRP A 23 -36.19 8.52 8.39
C TRP A 23 -36.07 7.93 6.98
N LYS A 24 -37.00 8.27 6.07
CA LYS A 24 -36.89 7.85 4.66
C LYS A 24 -35.66 8.41 3.99
N VAL A 25 -35.37 9.70 4.16
CA VAL A 25 -34.16 10.35 3.61
C VAL A 25 -32.91 9.68 4.15
N LEU A 26 -32.83 9.42 5.47
CA LEU A 26 -31.71 8.74 6.09
C LEU A 26 -31.50 7.32 5.51
N ARG A 27 -32.59 6.54 5.38
CA ARG A 27 -32.50 5.19 4.79
C ARG A 27 -32.01 5.20 3.35
N TYR A 28 -32.55 6.08 2.52
CA TYR A 28 -32.10 6.17 1.12
C TYR A 28 -30.68 6.71 1.02
N GLY A 29 -30.30 7.67 1.87
CA GLY A 29 -28.92 8.16 1.95
C GLY A 29 -27.95 7.06 2.36
N LEU A 30 -28.29 6.27 3.38
CA LEU A 30 -27.46 5.12 3.79
C LEU A 30 -27.38 4.05 2.70
N ALA A 31 -28.50 3.73 2.05
CA ALA A 31 -28.52 2.76 0.95
C ALA A 31 -27.67 3.22 -0.23
N ALA A 32 -27.72 4.49 -0.59
CA ALA A 32 -26.88 5.08 -1.63
C ALA A 32 -25.38 5.04 -1.26
N LEU A 33 -25.05 5.33 -0.01
CA LEU A 33 -23.67 5.23 0.49
C LEU A 33 -23.15 3.78 0.42
N VAL A 34 -23.92 2.82 0.91
CA VAL A 34 -23.56 1.40 0.84
C VAL A 34 -23.37 0.96 -0.61
N PHE A 35 -24.30 1.36 -1.49
CA PHE A 35 -24.18 1.05 -2.92
C PHE A 35 -22.90 1.65 -3.54
N ALA A 36 -22.58 2.90 -3.24
CA ALA A 36 -21.37 3.55 -3.72
C ALA A 36 -20.10 2.81 -3.24
N VAL A 37 -20.06 2.39 -1.96
CA VAL A 37 -18.95 1.58 -1.42
C VAL A 37 -18.85 0.26 -2.16
N LEU A 38 -19.95 -0.45 -2.38
CA LEU A 38 -19.94 -1.73 -3.11
C LEU A 38 -19.43 -1.58 -4.55
N VAL A 39 -19.84 -0.51 -5.24
CA VAL A 39 -19.35 -0.20 -6.60
C VAL A 39 -17.84 0.07 -6.59
N ALA A 40 -17.35 0.84 -5.60
CA ALA A 40 -15.92 1.09 -5.45
C ALA A 40 -15.14 -0.21 -5.19
N GLN A 41 -15.63 -1.08 -4.29
CA GLN A 41 -15.00 -2.38 -4.01
C GLN A 41 -15.01 -3.29 -5.24
N ALA A 42 -16.10 -3.32 -6.00
CA ALA A 42 -16.20 -4.08 -7.25
C ALA A 42 -15.20 -3.56 -8.30
N TRP A 43 -14.98 -2.26 -8.36
CA TRP A 43 -13.99 -1.64 -9.24
C TRP A 43 -12.55 -2.05 -8.86
N PHE A 44 -12.18 -2.01 -7.57
CA PHE A 44 -10.88 -2.50 -7.10
C PHE A 44 -10.69 -3.99 -7.45
N TYR A 45 -11.70 -4.81 -7.16
CA TYR A 45 -11.63 -6.24 -7.41
C TYR A 45 -11.49 -6.57 -8.89
N ALA A 46 -12.21 -5.86 -9.77
CA ALA A 46 -12.09 -6.01 -11.22
C ALA A 46 -10.67 -5.72 -11.72
N HIS A 47 -10.00 -4.68 -11.15
CA HIS A 47 -8.61 -4.38 -11.49
C HIS A 47 -7.65 -5.46 -10.99
N VAL A 48 -7.85 -5.97 -9.76
CA VAL A 48 -7.03 -7.06 -9.22
C VAL A 48 -7.16 -8.31 -10.09
N LEU A 49 -8.38 -8.67 -10.52
CA LEU A 49 -8.63 -9.77 -11.46
C LEU A 49 -7.91 -9.55 -12.80
N TRP A 50 -7.99 -8.34 -13.35
CA TRP A 50 -7.32 -7.98 -14.60
C TRP A 50 -5.80 -8.10 -14.48
N TRP A 51 -5.22 -7.66 -13.37
CA TRP A 51 -3.79 -7.72 -13.12
C TRP A 51 -3.25 -9.11 -12.79
N LYS A 52 -4.10 -10.10 -12.71
CA LYS A 52 -3.67 -11.51 -12.66
C LYS A 52 -2.85 -11.89 -13.91
N THR A 53 -3.21 -11.33 -15.06
CA THR A 53 -2.61 -11.64 -16.37
C THR A 53 -2.04 -10.42 -17.10
N HIS A 54 -2.46 -9.22 -16.74
CA HIS A 54 -2.02 -7.96 -17.36
C HIS A 54 -1.19 -7.14 -16.38
N ASN A 55 -0.28 -6.34 -16.91
CA ASN A 55 0.54 -5.46 -16.08
C ASN A 55 -0.12 -4.09 -15.95
N PRO A 56 -0.20 -3.51 -14.72
CA PRO A 56 -0.54 -2.11 -14.58
C PRO A 56 0.45 -1.23 -15.33
N THR A 57 -0.02 -0.13 -15.89
CA THR A 57 0.85 0.88 -16.53
C THR A 57 1.27 1.98 -15.55
N SER A 58 0.51 2.16 -14.48
CA SER A 58 0.73 3.19 -13.45
C SER A 58 -0.01 2.81 -12.18
N THR A 59 0.41 3.35 -11.04
CA THR A 59 -0.26 3.21 -9.75
C THR A 59 -0.87 4.53 -9.30
N ALA A 60 -1.77 4.50 -8.29
CA ALA A 60 -2.31 5.72 -7.70
C ALA A 60 -1.19 6.59 -7.12
N PHE A 61 -0.26 5.94 -6.41
CA PHE A 61 0.89 6.63 -5.81
C PHE A 61 1.80 7.28 -6.85
N MET A 62 2.07 6.61 -7.97
CA MET A 62 2.85 7.18 -9.09
C MET A 62 2.15 8.39 -9.71
N ARG A 63 0.82 8.37 -9.85
CA ARG A 63 0.07 9.50 -10.42
C ARG A 63 0.11 10.71 -9.47
N GLU A 64 -0.14 10.49 -8.18
CA GLU A 64 -0.06 11.54 -7.16
C GLU A 64 1.34 12.19 -7.13
N GLU A 65 2.39 11.37 -7.16
CA GLU A 65 3.77 11.87 -7.21
C GLU A 65 4.08 12.67 -8.47
N LEU A 66 3.63 12.17 -9.63
CA LEU A 66 3.85 12.86 -10.89
C LEU A 66 3.17 14.24 -10.90
N ASP A 67 1.97 14.34 -10.34
CA ASP A 67 1.23 15.59 -10.23
C ASP A 67 1.99 16.58 -9.33
N GLN A 68 2.47 16.13 -8.15
CA GLN A 68 3.30 16.94 -7.24
C GLN A 68 4.62 17.40 -7.88
N LEU A 69 5.27 16.53 -8.65
CA LEU A 69 6.50 16.88 -9.37
C LEU A 69 6.23 17.90 -10.48
N ARG A 70 5.10 17.79 -11.17
CA ARG A 70 4.72 18.70 -12.26
C ARG A 70 4.28 20.07 -11.76
N GLU A 71 3.80 20.19 -10.56
CA GLU A 71 3.57 21.51 -9.93
C GLU A 71 4.87 22.32 -9.81
N LYS A 72 6.00 21.64 -9.56
CA LYS A 72 7.33 22.26 -9.44
C LYS A 72 8.04 22.35 -10.77
N ASN A 73 7.89 21.35 -11.62
CA ASN A 73 8.50 21.27 -12.96
C ASN A 73 7.53 20.62 -13.96
N PRO A 74 6.86 21.40 -14.81
CA PRO A 74 5.88 20.87 -15.79
C PRO A 74 6.42 19.77 -16.72
N ARG A 75 7.75 19.66 -16.86
CA ARG A 75 8.40 18.62 -17.69
C ARG A 75 8.80 17.39 -16.90
N ALA A 76 8.48 17.32 -15.61
CA ALA A 76 8.83 16.18 -14.76
C ALA A 76 8.23 14.87 -15.32
N ARG A 77 9.01 13.81 -15.20
CA ARG A 77 8.65 12.45 -15.61
C ARG A 77 9.06 11.47 -14.51
N LEU A 78 8.31 10.37 -14.41
CA LEU A 78 8.72 9.23 -13.59
C LEU A 78 9.55 8.26 -14.44
N TYR A 79 10.50 7.61 -13.79
CA TYR A 79 11.30 6.55 -14.38
C TYR A 79 10.80 5.21 -13.86
N GLN A 80 10.18 4.43 -14.75
CA GLN A 80 9.69 3.09 -14.47
C GLN A 80 9.88 2.23 -15.71
N GLN A 81 10.42 1.03 -15.51
CA GLN A 81 10.54 0.03 -16.55
C GLN A 81 10.12 -1.31 -16.00
N TRP A 82 9.06 -1.88 -16.57
CA TRP A 82 8.58 -3.20 -16.19
C TRP A 82 9.57 -4.29 -16.59
N VAL A 83 9.83 -5.21 -15.66
CA VAL A 83 10.56 -6.46 -15.93
C VAL A 83 9.83 -7.64 -15.33
N PRO A 84 9.73 -8.79 -16.03
CA PRO A 84 9.08 -9.97 -15.48
C PRO A 84 9.86 -10.52 -14.29
N TYR A 85 9.16 -11.22 -13.40
CA TYR A 85 9.72 -11.80 -12.18
C TYR A 85 11.02 -12.59 -12.40
N SER A 86 11.11 -13.36 -13.50
CA SER A 86 12.28 -14.16 -13.86
C SER A 86 13.51 -13.31 -14.20
N ARG A 87 13.32 -12.05 -14.59
CA ARG A 87 14.40 -11.10 -14.92
C ARG A 87 14.77 -10.16 -13.77
N ILE A 88 14.24 -10.38 -12.58
CA ILE A 88 14.68 -9.71 -11.35
C ILE A 88 15.61 -10.67 -10.60
N SER A 89 16.75 -10.17 -10.14
CA SER A 89 17.73 -10.97 -9.38
C SER A 89 17.07 -11.66 -8.18
N ALA A 90 17.41 -12.92 -7.94
CA ALA A 90 17.00 -13.64 -6.74
C ALA A 90 17.53 -12.95 -5.46
N ASN A 91 18.69 -12.27 -5.56
CA ASN A 91 19.24 -11.50 -4.46
C ASN A 91 18.32 -10.36 -4.05
N LEU A 92 17.81 -9.57 -5.02
CA LEU A 92 16.88 -8.47 -4.71
C LEU A 92 15.58 -8.97 -4.12
N LYS A 93 14.98 -10.01 -4.70
CA LYS A 93 13.75 -10.64 -4.18
C LYS A 93 13.91 -11.03 -2.71
N ARG A 94 15.00 -11.77 -2.39
CA ARG A 94 15.28 -12.20 -1.03
C ARG A 94 15.62 -11.04 -0.09
N ALA A 95 16.36 -10.04 -0.57
CA ALA A 95 16.68 -8.87 0.24
C ALA A 95 15.43 -8.08 0.63
N VAL A 96 14.50 -7.87 -0.32
CA VAL A 96 13.24 -7.17 -0.08
C VAL A 96 12.34 -7.96 0.87
N VAL A 97 12.18 -9.26 0.67
CA VAL A 97 11.40 -10.11 1.58
C VAL A 97 12.03 -10.10 2.98
N ALA A 98 13.34 -10.26 3.09
CA ALA A 98 14.02 -10.21 4.39
C ALA A 98 13.91 -8.86 5.12
N ALA A 99 13.81 -7.76 4.36
CA ALA A 99 13.77 -6.41 4.89
C ALA A 99 12.37 -5.95 5.30
N GLU A 100 11.37 -6.31 4.49
CA GLU A 100 10.01 -5.76 4.58
C GLU A 100 8.99 -6.76 5.13
N ASP A 101 9.19 -8.08 4.87
CA ASP A 101 8.18 -9.08 5.19
C ASP A 101 8.80 -10.49 5.22
N ALA A 102 9.54 -10.79 6.28
CA ALA A 102 10.33 -12.02 6.36
C ALA A 102 9.48 -13.32 6.29
N LYS A 103 8.19 -13.25 6.60
CA LYS A 103 7.23 -14.34 6.55
C LYS A 103 6.26 -14.23 5.36
N PHE A 104 6.63 -13.52 4.30
CA PHE A 104 5.78 -13.20 3.16
C PHE A 104 5.02 -14.40 2.59
N ILE A 105 5.64 -15.57 2.51
CA ILE A 105 5.01 -16.78 1.96
C ILE A 105 4.10 -17.51 2.96
N ASP A 106 4.22 -17.20 4.27
CA ASP A 106 3.56 -17.95 5.34
C ASP A 106 2.21 -17.37 5.76
N HIS A 107 1.89 -16.14 5.35
CA HIS A 107 0.64 -15.47 5.72
C HIS A 107 -0.20 -15.04 4.51
N ALA A 108 -1.49 -14.79 4.70
CA ALA A 108 -2.43 -14.31 3.69
C ALA A 108 -2.65 -12.79 3.81
N GLY A 109 -1.57 -12.01 3.63
CA GLY A 109 -1.61 -10.54 3.59
C GLY A 109 -1.37 -9.84 4.91
N PHE A 110 -1.52 -10.52 6.06
CA PHE A 110 -1.34 -9.93 7.39
C PHE A 110 -0.44 -10.83 8.23
N ASP A 111 0.69 -10.30 8.69
CA ASP A 111 1.53 -10.93 9.71
C ASP A 111 1.05 -10.50 11.10
N TRP A 112 0.12 -11.29 11.66
CA TRP A 112 -0.48 -10.98 12.97
C TRP A 112 0.54 -10.98 14.10
N GLU A 113 1.56 -11.84 14.02
CA GLU A 113 2.63 -11.88 15.03
C GLU A 113 3.50 -10.62 14.97
N ALA A 114 3.82 -10.15 13.76
CA ALA A 114 4.56 -8.89 13.59
C ALA A 114 3.74 -7.69 14.05
N ILE A 115 2.41 -7.69 13.80
CA ILE A 115 1.50 -6.64 14.26
C ILE A 115 1.48 -6.59 15.79
N GLU A 116 1.32 -7.73 16.46
CA GLU A 116 1.32 -7.80 17.91
C GLU A 116 2.65 -7.32 18.52
N LYS A 117 3.78 -7.76 17.99
CA LYS A 117 5.11 -7.30 18.40
C LYS A 117 5.32 -5.80 18.21
N ALA A 118 4.80 -5.25 17.09
CA ALA A 118 4.88 -3.81 16.84
C ALA A 118 4.04 -3.01 17.83
N ILE A 119 2.82 -3.47 18.16
CA ILE A 119 1.95 -2.84 19.17
C ILE A 119 2.66 -2.83 20.53
N GLN A 120 3.12 -3.99 21.01
CA GLN A 120 3.82 -4.11 22.30
C GLN A 120 5.08 -3.24 22.38
N LYS A 121 5.81 -3.11 21.27
CA LYS A 121 6.99 -2.24 21.21
C LYS A 121 6.59 -0.76 21.28
N ASN A 122 5.59 -0.35 20.52
CA ASN A 122 5.11 1.03 20.49
C ASN A 122 4.52 1.46 21.83
N GLU A 123 3.81 0.56 22.53
CA GLU A 123 3.30 0.80 23.89
C GLU A 123 4.44 1.01 24.90
N ARG A 124 5.49 0.20 24.82
CA ARG A 124 6.66 0.35 25.71
C ARG A 124 7.42 1.67 25.49
N GLU A 125 7.54 2.09 24.26
CA GLU A 125 8.26 3.32 23.88
C GLU A 125 7.38 4.59 24.02
N GLY A 126 6.06 4.44 24.22
CA GLY A 126 5.12 5.57 24.30
C GLY A 126 4.86 6.32 22.99
N HIS A 127 5.44 5.86 21.89
CA HIS A 127 5.24 6.44 20.54
C HIS A 127 5.48 5.38 19.45
N VAL A 128 5.07 5.69 18.22
CA VAL A 128 5.20 4.75 17.10
C VAL A 128 6.65 4.67 16.64
N VAL A 129 7.33 3.56 16.95
CA VAL A 129 8.72 3.25 16.56
C VAL A 129 8.81 2.03 15.64
N ALA A 130 7.76 1.22 15.55
CA ALA A 130 7.71 0.04 14.71
C ALA A 130 6.42 -0.02 13.90
N GLY A 131 6.54 -0.37 12.63
CA GLY A 131 5.45 -0.73 11.74
C GLY A 131 5.48 -2.23 11.44
N ALA A 132 4.34 -2.79 11.07
CA ALA A 132 4.19 -4.19 10.70
C ALA A 132 3.39 -4.34 9.39
N SER A 133 3.58 -3.42 8.45
CA SER A 133 2.94 -3.52 7.14
C SER A 133 3.67 -4.53 6.28
N THR A 134 2.92 -5.48 5.71
CA THR A 134 3.42 -6.51 4.80
C THR A 134 3.64 -5.98 3.38
N ILE A 135 4.34 -6.75 2.54
CA ILE A 135 4.50 -6.46 1.11
C ILE A 135 3.13 -6.31 0.43
N SER A 136 2.16 -7.16 0.75
CA SER A 136 0.81 -7.11 0.17
C SER A 136 0.04 -5.85 0.57
N GLN A 137 0.17 -5.40 1.82
CA GLN A 137 -0.42 -4.14 2.29
C GLN A 137 0.23 -2.91 1.64
N GLN A 138 1.55 -2.92 1.51
CA GLN A 138 2.28 -1.85 0.81
C GLN A 138 1.89 -1.80 -0.67
N LEU A 139 1.75 -2.96 -1.33
CA LEU A 139 1.29 -3.05 -2.72
C LEU A 139 -0.13 -2.51 -2.87
N ALA A 140 -1.08 -2.92 -2.01
CA ALA A 140 -2.46 -2.44 -2.01
C ALA A 140 -2.51 -0.90 -1.94
N LYS A 141 -1.77 -0.33 -0.99
CA LYS A 141 -1.63 1.12 -0.86
C LYS A 141 -1.10 1.76 -2.15
N ASN A 142 0.02 1.28 -2.67
CA ASN A 142 0.68 1.88 -3.82
C ASN A 142 -0.18 1.83 -5.09
N LEU A 143 -0.89 0.71 -5.31
CA LEU A 143 -1.71 0.51 -6.51
C LEU A 143 -2.94 1.44 -6.55
N PHE A 144 -3.63 1.62 -5.41
CA PHE A 144 -4.98 2.15 -5.40
C PHE A 144 -5.20 3.38 -4.52
N LEU A 145 -4.36 3.60 -3.50
CA LEU A 145 -4.64 4.57 -2.44
C LEU A 145 -3.66 5.74 -2.46
N SER A 146 -4.04 6.83 -1.79
CA SER A 146 -3.20 8.01 -1.60
C SER A 146 -2.20 7.84 -0.45
N GLY A 147 -1.26 8.79 -0.34
CA GLY A 147 -0.30 8.88 0.76
C GLY A 147 -0.91 9.31 2.11
N GLU A 148 -2.19 9.69 2.17
CA GLU A 148 -2.86 10.14 3.38
C GLU A 148 -2.87 9.08 4.50
N ARG A 149 -2.85 9.53 5.77
CA ARG A 149 -2.84 8.65 6.94
C ARG A 149 -4.15 8.76 7.70
N THR A 150 -5.20 8.09 7.21
CA THR A 150 -6.51 8.03 7.87
C THR A 150 -6.90 6.59 8.20
N TRP A 151 -7.73 6.40 9.23
CA TRP A 151 -8.24 5.07 9.59
C TRP A 151 -9.12 4.46 8.48
N LEU A 152 -9.88 5.31 7.77
CA LEU A 152 -10.70 4.86 6.65
C LEU A 152 -9.82 4.28 5.53
N ARG A 153 -8.78 5.00 5.13
CA ARG A 153 -7.80 4.53 4.15
C ARG A 153 -7.13 3.23 4.60
N LYS A 154 -6.83 3.08 5.91
CA LYS A 154 -6.23 1.84 6.43
C LYS A 154 -7.20 0.66 6.37
N GLY A 155 -8.50 0.89 6.60
CA GLY A 155 -9.53 -0.13 6.38
C GLY A 155 -9.65 -0.53 4.91
N GLU A 156 -9.59 0.43 4.01
CA GLU A 156 -9.63 0.19 2.56
C GLU A 156 -8.37 -0.56 2.07
N GLU A 157 -7.18 -0.20 2.58
CA GLU A 157 -5.94 -0.95 2.36
C GLU A 157 -6.09 -2.42 2.77
N ALA A 158 -6.71 -2.69 3.91
CA ALA A 158 -6.93 -4.06 4.38
C ALA A 158 -7.88 -4.85 3.46
N ALA A 159 -8.97 -4.23 3.00
CA ALA A 159 -9.90 -4.86 2.05
C ALA A 159 -9.21 -5.19 0.71
N ILE A 160 -8.44 -4.26 0.17
CA ILE A 160 -7.69 -4.47 -1.08
C ILE A 160 -6.59 -5.53 -0.89
N THR A 161 -5.91 -5.54 0.26
CA THR A 161 -4.90 -6.57 0.59
C THR A 161 -5.51 -7.96 0.55
N TRP A 162 -6.70 -8.13 1.14
CA TRP A 162 -7.43 -9.39 1.07
C TRP A 162 -7.80 -9.77 -0.37
N MET A 163 -8.22 -8.81 -1.21
CA MET A 163 -8.50 -9.04 -2.63
C MET A 163 -7.25 -9.49 -3.39
N LEU A 164 -6.10 -8.87 -3.15
CA LEU A 164 -4.82 -9.25 -3.76
C LEU A 164 -4.44 -10.69 -3.40
N GLU A 165 -4.45 -11.03 -2.11
CA GLU A 165 -4.04 -12.34 -1.61
C GLU A 165 -5.00 -13.48 -2.01
N SER A 166 -6.30 -13.20 -2.07
CA SER A 166 -7.29 -14.19 -2.51
C SER A 166 -7.29 -14.45 -4.02
N THR A 167 -6.71 -13.54 -4.82
CA THR A 167 -6.79 -13.58 -6.29
C THR A 167 -5.46 -13.87 -6.96
N LEU A 168 -4.37 -13.31 -6.44
CA LEU A 168 -3.04 -13.39 -7.04
C LEU A 168 -2.16 -14.40 -6.29
N SER A 169 -1.22 -15.02 -7.00
CA SER A 169 -0.18 -15.80 -6.36
C SER A 169 0.83 -14.90 -5.65
N LYS A 170 1.49 -15.39 -4.62
CA LYS A 170 2.60 -14.71 -3.94
C LYS A 170 3.67 -14.21 -4.91
N ARG A 171 4.00 -15.03 -5.91
CA ARG A 171 4.91 -14.66 -6.99
C ARG A 171 4.43 -13.42 -7.74
N ARG A 172 3.13 -13.33 -8.08
CA ARG A 172 2.56 -12.19 -8.77
C ARG A 172 2.51 -10.94 -7.90
N ILE A 173 2.17 -11.08 -6.64
CA ILE A 173 2.20 -9.98 -5.66
C ILE A 173 3.61 -9.41 -5.54
N LEU A 174 4.63 -10.25 -5.38
CA LEU A 174 6.02 -9.79 -5.28
C LEU A 174 6.52 -9.19 -6.60
N GLU A 175 6.13 -9.75 -7.75
CA GLU A 175 6.43 -9.18 -9.06
C GLU A 175 5.88 -7.77 -9.22
N LEU A 176 4.60 -7.56 -8.88
CA LEU A 176 3.96 -6.24 -8.90
C LEU A 176 4.66 -5.29 -7.94
N TYR A 177 4.90 -5.72 -6.70
CA TYR A 177 5.59 -4.91 -5.70
C TYR A 177 6.96 -4.42 -6.19
N LEU A 178 7.79 -5.32 -6.69
CA LEU A 178 9.13 -5.00 -7.17
C LEU A 178 9.13 -4.10 -8.42
N ASN A 179 8.04 -4.07 -9.18
CA ASN A 179 7.91 -3.19 -10.33
C ASN A 179 7.31 -1.82 -10.01
N PHE A 180 6.68 -1.64 -8.82
CA PHE A 180 5.99 -0.40 -8.45
C PHE A 180 6.44 0.22 -7.12
N ALA A 181 7.33 -0.41 -6.37
CA ALA A 181 7.95 0.23 -5.21
C ALA A 181 8.81 1.41 -5.65
N GLU A 182 8.83 2.46 -4.82
CA GLU A 182 9.68 3.63 -5.03
C GLU A 182 11.08 3.39 -4.45
N TRP A 183 12.12 3.72 -5.22
CA TRP A 183 13.53 3.63 -4.80
C TRP A 183 14.32 4.94 -4.96
N GLY A 184 13.65 6.05 -5.20
CA GLY A 184 14.24 7.38 -5.36
C GLY A 184 13.17 8.36 -5.80
N ASP A 185 13.51 9.63 -5.91
CA ASP A 185 12.58 10.68 -6.33
C ASP A 185 12.13 10.46 -7.79
N GLY A 186 10.90 9.99 -7.96
CA GLY A 186 10.37 9.60 -9.27
C GLY A 186 10.95 8.31 -9.85
N ILE A 187 11.69 7.49 -9.07
CA ILE A 187 12.28 6.22 -9.50
C ILE A 187 11.43 5.06 -9.00
N TYR A 188 10.76 4.36 -9.91
CA TYR A 188 9.85 3.27 -9.60
C TYR A 188 10.27 1.96 -10.25
N GLY A 189 10.23 0.89 -9.48
CA GLY A 189 10.52 -0.47 -9.94
C GLY A 189 11.99 -0.84 -9.94
N ALA A 190 12.24 -2.15 -9.84
CA ALA A 190 13.56 -2.74 -9.65
C ALA A 190 14.53 -2.42 -10.81
N GLU A 191 14.05 -2.40 -12.05
CA GLU A 191 14.92 -2.12 -13.21
C GLU A 191 15.35 -0.66 -13.22
N ALA A 192 14.43 0.27 -13.02
CA ALA A 192 14.76 1.69 -12.94
C ALA A 192 15.71 1.98 -11.77
N ALA A 193 15.47 1.35 -10.61
CA ALA A 193 16.33 1.46 -9.43
C ALA A 193 17.75 0.94 -9.69
N ALA A 194 17.88 -0.26 -10.28
CA ALA A 194 19.18 -0.86 -10.57
C ALA A 194 20.00 -0.01 -11.56
N ARG A 195 19.33 0.54 -12.58
CA ARG A 195 19.98 1.43 -13.55
C ARG A 195 20.36 2.77 -12.94
N HIS A 196 19.47 3.36 -12.15
CA HIS A 196 19.70 4.67 -11.53
C HIS A 196 20.86 4.63 -10.53
N HIS A 197 20.86 3.65 -9.62
CA HIS A 197 21.82 3.61 -8.53
C HIS A 197 23.14 2.91 -8.88
N PHE A 198 23.14 1.96 -9.83
CA PHE A 198 24.31 1.11 -10.13
C PHE A 198 24.65 1.02 -11.62
N GLY A 199 23.84 1.57 -12.52
CA GLY A 199 24.11 1.48 -13.97
C GLY A 199 23.92 0.08 -14.58
N ILE A 200 23.31 -0.86 -13.86
CA ILE A 200 23.14 -2.26 -14.28
C ILE A 200 21.66 -2.64 -14.37
N SER A 201 21.35 -3.81 -14.93
CA SER A 201 19.99 -4.34 -14.96
C SER A 201 19.58 -4.94 -13.60
N ALA A 202 18.28 -5.01 -13.34
CA ALA A 202 17.75 -5.69 -12.15
C ALA A 202 18.14 -7.17 -12.07
N ALA A 203 18.40 -7.81 -13.19
CA ALA A 203 18.85 -9.19 -13.25
C ALA A 203 20.30 -9.38 -12.76
N ALA A 204 21.14 -8.34 -12.92
CA ALA A 204 22.55 -8.36 -12.57
C ALA A 204 22.86 -7.90 -11.14
N LEU A 205 21.83 -7.57 -10.33
CA LEU A 205 22.02 -7.11 -8.96
C LEU A 205 22.65 -8.20 -8.09
N GLU A 206 23.80 -7.87 -7.52
CA GLU A 206 24.53 -8.69 -6.57
C GLU A 206 23.96 -8.57 -5.13
N PRO A 207 24.36 -9.46 -4.19
CA PRO A 207 23.83 -9.43 -2.82
C PRO A 207 23.98 -8.10 -2.10
N GLU A 208 25.11 -7.41 -2.26
CA GLU A 208 25.37 -6.11 -1.61
C GLU A 208 24.44 -5.02 -2.13
N GLN A 209 24.36 -4.89 -3.46
CA GLN A 209 23.49 -3.92 -4.14
C GLN A 209 22.02 -4.18 -3.84
N SER A 210 21.63 -5.46 -3.82
CA SER A 210 20.27 -5.88 -3.46
C SER A 210 19.89 -5.52 -2.03
N ALA A 211 20.80 -5.75 -1.08
CA ALA A 211 20.60 -5.39 0.32
C ALA A 211 20.55 -3.88 0.52
N TRP A 212 21.34 -3.13 -0.26
CA TRP A 212 21.31 -1.66 -0.24
C TRP A 212 19.95 -1.13 -0.74
N LEU A 213 19.47 -1.61 -1.89
CA LEU A 213 18.14 -1.23 -2.41
C LEU A 213 17.02 -1.56 -1.39
N ALA A 214 17.03 -2.76 -0.82
CA ALA A 214 16.05 -3.14 0.18
C ALA A 214 16.15 -2.28 1.46
N ALA A 215 17.36 -1.84 1.83
CA ALA A 215 17.56 -1.02 3.01
C ALA A 215 17.01 0.40 2.87
N ILE A 216 16.97 0.96 1.66
CA ILE A 216 16.49 2.32 1.41
C ILE A 216 14.96 2.41 1.23
N LEU A 217 14.24 1.30 0.96
CA LEU A 217 12.80 1.26 0.70
C LEU A 217 11.93 2.07 1.68
N PRO A 218 12.19 2.10 3.01
CA PRO A 218 11.36 2.89 3.92
C PRO A 218 11.49 4.41 3.75
N SER A 219 12.56 4.89 3.12
CA SER A 219 12.82 6.32 2.93
C SER A 219 13.74 6.54 1.73
N PRO A 220 13.34 6.17 0.49
CA PRO A 220 14.25 6.11 -0.66
C PRO A 220 14.81 7.50 -1.01
N ARG A 221 14.00 8.54 -0.99
CA ARG A 221 14.42 9.93 -1.29
C ARG A 221 15.49 10.47 -0.33
N ARG A 222 15.51 9.99 0.92
CA ARG A 222 16.52 10.40 1.91
C ARG A 222 17.92 9.95 1.52
N TYR A 223 18.03 8.78 0.88
CA TYR A 223 19.31 8.15 0.57
C TYR A 223 19.77 8.38 -0.87
N GLU A 224 18.97 9.00 -1.71
CA GLU A 224 19.29 9.33 -3.10
C GLU A 224 20.51 10.25 -3.22
N ARG A 225 20.77 11.11 -2.24
CA ARG A 225 21.92 12.03 -2.20
C ARG A 225 23.21 11.38 -1.74
N GLY A 226 23.32 10.05 -1.69
CA GLY A 226 24.55 9.33 -1.44
C GLY A 226 25.04 9.30 0.01
N HIS A 227 24.26 9.75 0.98
CA HIS A 227 24.67 9.75 2.39
C HIS A 227 24.52 8.38 3.04
N THR A 228 25.58 7.60 3.08
CA THR A 228 25.61 6.30 3.81
C THR A 228 25.82 6.55 5.29
N THR A 229 24.75 6.57 6.06
CA THR A 229 24.79 6.71 7.53
C THR A 229 25.23 5.42 8.21
N ALA A 230 25.69 5.49 9.48
CA ALA A 230 25.96 4.30 10.29
C ALA A 230 24.73 3.40 10.42
N TYR A 231 23.54 3.99 10.56
CA TYR A 231 22.26 3.28 10.58
C TYR A 231 22.03 2.48 9.29
N LEU A 232 22.23 3.11 8.12
CA LEU A 232 22.04 2.43 6.83
C LEU A 232 23.01 1.26 6.67
N ARG A 233 24.27 1.41 7.03
CA ARG A 233 25.27 0.32 7.03
C ARG A 233 24.85 -0.85 7.90
N GLY A 234 24.38 -0.58 9.13
CA GLY A 234 23.89 -1.62 10.03
C GLY A 234 22.65 -2.35 9.47
N ARG A 235 21.72 -1.60 8.85
CA ARG A 235 20.53 -2.18 8.20
C ARG A 235 20.91 -3.06 7.01
N ILE A 236 21.84 -2.62 6.14
CA ILE A 236 22.35 -3.42 5.02
C ILE A 236 22.98 -4.74 5.53
N ALA A 237 23.85 -4.66 6.54
CA ALA A 237 24.47 -5.85 7.12
C ALA A 237 23.44 -6.84 7.67
N THR A 238 22.40 -6.34 8.35
CA THR A 238 21.30 -7.15 8.86
C THR A 238 20.53 -7.84 7.73
N ILE A 239 20.18 -7.10 6.67
CA ILE A 239 19.48 -7.66 5.50
C ILE A 239 20.34 -8.73 4.82
N ARG A 240 21.62 -8.47 4.61
CA ARG A 240 22.56 -9.44 4.03
C ARG A 240 22.63 -10.74 4.81
N ALA A 241 22.66 -10.67 6.12
CA ALA A 241 22.67 -11.85 6.97
C ALA A 241 21.38 -12.67 6.84
N ARG A 242 20.22 -11.99 6.73
CA ARG A 242 18.88 -12.62 6.73
C ARG A 242 18.42 -13.08 5.34
N MET A 243 18.82 -12.39 4.27
CA MET A 243 18.30 -12.67 2.93
C MET A 243 18.59 -14.09 2.42
N ARG A 244 19.63 -14.77 2.95
CA ARG A 244 19.93 -16.16 2.59
C ARG A 244 18.85 -17.13 3.08
N MET A 245 18.17 -16.80 4.18
CA MET A 245 17.10 -17.61 4.77
C MET A 245 15.71 -17.19 4.25
N ALA A 246 15.60 -16.04 3.57
CA ALA A 246 14.34 -15.56 3.06
C ALA A 246 13.83 -16.47 1.94
N GLN A 247 12.63 -16.99 2.14
CA GLN A 247 11.92 -17.80 1.14
C GLN A 247 11.19 -16.87 0.17
N ILE A 248 11.31 -17.16 -1.11
CA ILE A 248 10.67 -16.41 -2.20
C ILE A 248 9.84 -17.36 -3.06
N PRO A 249 8.69 -16.90 -3.58
CA PRO A 249 7.81 -17.72 -4.42
C PRO A 249 8.36 -17.96 -5.81
#